data_cda28da68f90a01f0c638acce36d5a2d
#
_entry.id   cda28da68f90a01f0c638acce36d5a2d
#
_cell.length_a   1.000
_cell.length_b   1.000
_cell.length_c   1.000
_cell.angle_alpha   90.00
_cell.angle_beta   90.00
_cell.angle_gamma   90.00
#
_symmetry.space_group_name_H-M   'P 1'
#
loop_
_entity.id
_entity.type
_entity.pdbx_description
1 polymer ?
#
loop_
_entity_poly.entity_id
_entity_poly.type
_entity_poly.pdbx_seq_one_letter_code
_entity_poly.pdbx_strand_id
1 'polypeptide(L)'
;MQKQRRIVITGVGAITPLGREKKQIWSALCEGKSGIKPITSFDTSAHEVHFGGEVSDFDPTTWFEIKEARRLDRFAQFAVVAAIQAVEDAGLKME
;
A
#
# COMPACT_ATOMS: atom_id res chain seq x y z
N MET A 1 16.79 23.32 31.47
CA MET A 1 16.78 22.07 30.72
C MET A 1 15.61 22.04 29.73
N GLN A 2 15.90 21.85 28.50
CA GLN A 2 14.86 21.67 27.48
C GLN A 2 14.33 20.24 27.56
N LYS A 3 13.01 20.09 27.67
CA LYS A 3 12.37 18.79 27.57
C LYS A 3 12.38 18.36 26.11
N GLN A 4 12.99 17.24 25.81
CA GLN A 4 12.91 16.63 24.49
C GLN A 4 11.52 16.02 24.30
N ARG A 5 10.87 16.36 23.18
CA ARG A 5 9.62 15.70 22.80
C ARG A 5 9.91 14.30 22.33
N ARG A 6 9.12 13.36 22.82
CA ARG A 6 9.17 11.98 22.34
C ARG A 6 8.10 11.81 21.27
N ILE A 7 8.55 11.51 20.07
CA ILE A 7 7.66 11.24 18.94
C ILE A 7 7.76 9.75 18.66
N VAL A 8 6.62 9.07 18.61
CA VAL A 8 6.55 7.63 18.38
C VAL A 8 5.60 7.33 17.23
N ILE A 9 5.86 6.23 16.54
CA ILE A 9 4.96 5.70 15.51
C ILE A 9 3.99 4.76 16.22
N THR A 10 2.69 5.05 16.13
CA THR A 10 1.65 4.29 16.81
C THR A 10 0.89 3.35 15.88
N GLY A 11 1.02 3.51 14.58
CA GLY A 11 0.39 2.64 13.60
C GLY A 11 1.02 2.79 12.24
N VAL A 12 0.93 1.75 11.44
CA VAL A 12 1.44 1.74 10.07
C VAL A 12 0.44 1.10 9.13
N GLY A 13 0.41 1.59 7.91
CA GLY A 13 -0.36 1.01 6.82
C GLY A 13 0.48 1.03 5.55
N ALA A 14 0.30 0.04 4.71
CA ALA A 14 1.06 -0.06 3.47
C ALA A 14 0.34 -0.90 2.43
N ILE A 15 0.50 -0.49 1.18
CA ILE A 15 0.10 -1.26 -0.01
C ILE A 15 1.35 -1.40 -0.86
N THR A 16 1.78 -2.61 -1.10
CA THR A 16 3.02 -2.90 -1.85
C THR A 16 2.82 -4.11 -2.77
N PRO A 17 3.73 -4.35 -3.73
CA PRO A 17 3.73 -5.57 -4.52
C PRO A 17 3.87 -6.87 -3.70
N LEU A 18 4.38 -6.79 -2.46
CA LEU A 18 4.51 -7.94 -1.56
C LEU A 18 3.26 -8.22 -0.74
N GLY A 19 2.38 -7.25 -0.59
CA GLY A 19 1.17 -7.43 0.18
C GLY A 19 0.42 -6.13 0.38
N ARG A 20 -0.80 -6.26 0.90
CA ARG A 20 -1.75 -5.16 1.09
C ARG A 20 -1.92 -4.77 2.55
N GLU A 21 -1.15 -5.38 3.43
CA GLU A 21 -1.12 -5.06 4.85
C GLU A 21 0.24 -5.40 5.44
N LYS A 22 0.56 -4.81 6.58
CA LYS A 22 1.89 -4.92 7.20
C LYS A 22 2.32 -6.35 7.50
N LYS A 23 1.40 -7.20 7.93
CA LYS A 23 1.72 -8.61 8.28
C LYS A 23 2.12 -9.41 7.05
N GLN A 24 1.39 -9.26 5.94
CA GLN A 24 1.73 -9.90 4.67
C GLN A 24 3.08 -9.44 4.15
N ILE A 25 3.33 -8.14 4.20
CA ILE A 25 4.58 -7.53 3.74
C ILE A 25 5.74 -8.05 4.57
N TRP A 26 5.61 -8.02 5.88
CA TRP A 26 6.65 -8.50 6.79
C TRP A 26 6.95 -9.98 6.59
N SER A 27 5.93 -10.81 6.48
CA SER A 27 6.08 -12.25 6.22
C SER A 27 6.82 -12.50 4.90
N ALA A 28 6.45 -11.78 3.84
CA ALA A 28 7.10 -11.91 2.54
C ALA A 28 8.57 -11.48 2.60
N LEU A 29 8.87 -10.39 3.32
CA LEU A 29 10.25 -9.93 3.50
C LEU A 29 11.09 -10.95 4.26
N CYS A 30 10.54 -11.55 5.32
CA CYS A 30 11.22 -12.58 6.08
C CYS A 30 11.51 -13.84 5.26
N GLU A 31 10.62 -14.17 4.31
CA GLU A 31 10.80 -15.30 3.40
C GLU A 31 11.71 -14.98 2.21
N GLY A 32 12.15 -13.73 2.07
CA GLY A 32 12.98 -13.30 0.96
C GLY A 32 12.26 -13.20 -0.36
N LYS A 33 10.95 -13.02 -0.35
CA LYS A 33 10.15 -12.88 -1.58
C LYS A 33 10.42 -11.54 -2.25
N SER A 34 10.44 -11.54 -3.59
CA SER A 34 10.53 -10.33 -4.39
C SER A 34 9.17 -9.98 -4.97
N GLY A 35 8.82 -8.69 -4.93
CA GLY A 35 7.64 -8.16 -5.61
C GLY A 35 7.92 -7.72 -7.04
N ILE A 36 9.15 -7.86 -7.51
CA ILE A 36 9.54 -7.49 -8.87
C ILE A 36 9.22 -8.66 -9.81
N LYS A 37 8.39 -8.39 -10.80
CA LYS A 37 7.90 -9.39 -11.76
C LYS A 37 7.77 -8.73 -13.14
N PRO A 38 7.60 -9.52 -14.21
CA PRO A 38 7.26 -8.93 -15.50
C PRO A 38 5.99 -8.08 -15.41
N ILE A 39 6.03 -6.92 -16.05
CA ILE A 39 4.89 -5.99 -16.06
C ILE A 39 3.76 -6.58 -16.89
N THR A 40 2.55 -6.60 -16.31
CA THR A 40 1.34 -7.13 -16.94
C THR A 40 0.27 -6.08 -17.18
N SER A 41 0.37 -4.90 -16.56
CA SER A 41 -0.66 -3.87 -16.64
C SER A 41 -0.69 -3.16 -17.99
N PHE A 42 0.39 -3.22 -18.75
CA PHE A 42 0.46 -2.70 -20.11
C PHE A 42 1.51 -3.46 -20.93
N ASP A 43 1.47 -3.27 -22.26
CA ASP A 43 2.44 -3.90 -23.16
C ASP A 43 3.78 -3.16 -23.11
N THR A 44 4.83 -3.85 -22.68
CA THR A 44 6.17 -3.30 -22.52
C THR A 44 7.09 -3.55 -23.72
N SER A 45 6.59 -4.12 -24.81
CA SER A 45 7.41 -4.52 -25.96
C SER A 45 8.19 -3.37 -26.59
N ALA A 46 7.67 -2.13 -26.48
CA ALA A 46 8.32 -0.93 -26.98
C ALA A 46 9.31 -0.30 -25.98
N HIS A 47 9.48 -0.88 -24.79
CA HIS A 47 10.33 -0.36 -23.73
C HIS A 47 11.54 -1.26 -23.49
N GLU A 48 12.62 -0.67 -22.99
CA GLU A 48 13.84 -1.43 -22.67
C GLU A 48 13.66 -2.26 -21.38
N VAL A 49 12.85 -1.77 -20.43
CA VAL A 49 12.59 -2.44 -19.16
C VAL A 49 11.21 -3.09 -19.20
N HIS A 50 11.13 -4.37 -18.86
CA HIS A 50 9.90 -5.17 -18.92
C HIS A 50 9.44 -5.68 -17.57
N PHE A 51 10.10 -5.29 -16.49
CA PHE A 51 9.76 -5.74 -15.13
C PHE A 51 9.58 -4.55 -14.19
N GLY A 52 8.84 -4.77 -13.11
CA GLY A 52 8.58 -3.75 -12.11
C GLY A 52 7.82 -4.31 -10.93
N GLY A 53 7.58 -3.47 -9.94
CA GLY A 53 6.77 -3.82 -8.79
C GLY A 53 5.35 -3.34 -8.99
N GLU A 54 4.45 -4.25 -9.33
CA GLU A 54 3.03 -3.96 -9.52
C GLU A 54 2.20 -4.47 -8.34
N VAL A 55 1.18 -3.70 -7.95
CA VAL A 55 0.15 -4.17 -7.03
C VAL A 55 -1.01 -4.69 -7.88
N SER A 56 -1.05 -5.99 -8.10
CA SER A 56 -1.97 -6.61 -9.06
C SER A 56 -3.26 -7.13 -8.44
N ASP A 57 -3.29 -7.38 -7.14
CA ASP A 57 -4.41 -8.02 -6.45
C ASP A 57 -5.25 -7.07 -5.59
N PHE A 58 -5.10 -5.76 -5.80
CA PHE A 58 -5.84 -4.74 -5.07
C PHE A 58 -7.20 -4.49 -5.70
N ASP A 59 -8.26 -4.74 -4.92
CA ASP A 59 -9.64 -4.46 -5.32
C ASP A 59 -10.13 -3.21 -4.58
N PRO A 60 -10.29 -2.07 -5.28
CA PRO A 60 -10.72 -0.84 -4.64
C PRO A 60 -12.16 -0.91 -4.09
N THR A 61 -13.00 -1.81 -4.62
CA THR A 61 -14.40 -1.93 -4.16
C THR A 61 -14.51 -2.50 -2.74
N THR A 62 -13.45 -3.11 -2.22
CA THR A 62 -13.37 -3.54 -0.81
C THR A 62 -13.37 -2.35 0.13
N TRP A 63 -12.84 -1.21 -0.30
CA TRP A 63 -12.63 -0.02 0.54
C TRP A 63 -13.51 1.16 0.16
N PHE A 64 -13.92 1.26 -1.10
CA PHE A 64 -14.67 2.39 -1.65
C PHE A 64 -15.94 1.90 -2.33
N GLU A 65 -16.94 2.77 -2.38
CA GLU A 65 -18.06 2.58 -3.28
C GLU A 65 -17.58 2.70 -4.73
N ILE A 66 -18.25 2.03 -5.65
CA ILE A 66 -17.86 1.99 -7.07
C ILE A 66 -17.70 3.39 -7.64
N LYS A 67 -18.61 4.32 -7.31
CA LYS A 67 -18.54 5.70 -7.80
C LYS A 67 -17.32 6.44 -7.28
N GLU A 68 -16.98 6.24 -6.00
CA GLU A 68 -15.80 6.85 -5.40
C GLU A 68 -14.52 6.27 -5.99
N ALA A 69 -14.47 4.96 -6.15
CA ALA A 69 -13.31 4.27 -6.74
C ALA A 69 -13.00 4.79 -8.15
N ARG A 70 -14.03 5.04 -8.94
CA ARG A 70 -13.86 5.56 -10.30
C ARG A 70 -13.32 6.99 -10.37
N ARG A 71 -13.49 7.76 -9.30
CA ARG A 71 -13.02 9.15 -9.23
C ARG A 71 -11.57 9.26 -8.79
N LEU A 72 -11.04 8.20 -8.20
CA LEU A 72 -9.69 8.19 -7.65
C LEU A 72 -8.74 7.44 -8.58
N ASP A 73 -7.60 8.04 -8.86
CA ASP A 73 -6.50 7.35 -9.53
C ASP A 73 -5.95 6.26 -8.60
N ARG A 74 -5.27 5.28 -9.18
CA ARG A 74 -4.74 4.13 -8.43
C ARG A 74 -3.85 4.55 -7.27
N PHE A 75 -2.95 5.52 -7.49
CA PHE A 75 -2.07 6.01 -6.43
C PHE A 75 -2.84 6.64 -5.27
N ALA A 76 -3.93 7.36 -5.57
CA ALA A 76 -4.79 7.97 -4.56
C ALA A 76 -5.55 6.90 -3.76
N GLN A 77 -6.01 5.85 -4.42
CA GLN A 77 -6.63 4.69 -3.76
C GLN A 77 -5.65 4.05 -2.78
N PHE A 78 -4.41 3.82 -3.18
CA PHE A 78 -3.39 3.25 -2.31
C PHE A 78 -3.12 4.14 -1.10
N ALA A 79 -2.99 5.44 -1.32
CA ALA A 79 -2.72 6.41 -0.24
C ALA A 79 -3.84 6.40 0.81
N VAL A 80 -5.09 6.44 0.37
CA VAL A 80 -6.25 6.44 1.28
C VAL A 80 -6.34 5.12 2.05
N VAL A 81 -6.18 3.99 1.38
CA VAL A 81 -6.25 2.68 2.03
C VAL A 81 -5.12 2.51 3.04
N ALA A 82 -3.90 2.90 2.69
CA ALA A 82 -2.77 2.86 3.61
C ALA A 82 -3.00 3.76 4.84
N ALA A 83 -3.57 4.94 4.63
CA ALA A 83 -3.93 5.85 5.73
C ALA A 83 -4.99 5.25 6.65
N ILE A 84 -6.03 4.62 6.09
CA ILE A 84 -7.08 3.93 6.86
C ILE A 84 -6.44 2.82 7.70
N GLN A 85 -5.57 2.00 7.11
CA GLN A 85 -4.87 0.94 7.82
C GLN A 85 -4.04 1.49 8.98
N ALA A 86 -3.33 2.59 8.76
CA ALA A 86 -2.48 3.22 9.78
C ALA A 86 -3.32 3.72 10.96
N VAL A 87 -4.45 4.37 10.69
CA VAL A 87 -5.36 4.88 11.73
C VAL A 87 -5.96 3.72 12.53
N GLU A 88 -6.41 2.66 11.86
CA GLU A 88 -6.95 1.47 12.53
C GLU A 88 -5.88 0.78 13.38
N ASP A 89 -4.67 0.64 12.84
CA ASP A 89 -3.56 0.00 13.54
C ASP A 89 -3.15 0.79 14.80
N ALA A 90 -3.22 2.11 14.74
CA ALA A 90 -2.95 2.99 15.88
C ALA A 90 -4.07 2.99 16.92
N GLY A 91 -5.25 2.48 16.58
CA GLY A 91 -6.42 2.51 17.47
C GLY A 91 -6.99 3.92 17.65
N LEU A 92 -6.74 4.83 16.71
CA LEU A 92 -7.26 6.20 16.79
C LEU A 92 -8.75 6.20 16.45
N LYS A 93 -9.51 6.94 17.27
CA LYS A 93 -10.91 7.21 16.98
C LYS A 93 -11.01 8.58 16.34
N MET A 94 -11.51 8.60 15.11
CA MET A 94 -11.76 9.84 14.38
C MET A 94 -13.20 10.27 14.65
N GLU A 95 -13.35 11.40 15.29
CA GLU A 95 -14.65 12.03 15.52
C GLU A 95 -14.96 13.07 14.44
#